data_5a34dbc12fb2fbca18df29a93030285f
#
_entry.id   5a34dbc12fb2fbca18df29a93030285f
#
_cell.length_a   1.000
_cell.length_b   1.000
_cell.length_c   1.000
_cell.angle_alpha   90.00
_cell.angle_beta   90.00
_cell.angle_gamma   90.00
#
_symmetry.space_group_name_H-M   'P 1'
#
loop_
_entity.id
_entity.type
_entity.pdbx_description
1 polymer ?
#
loop_
_entity_poly.entity_id
_entity_poly.type
_entity_poly.pdbx_seq_one_letter_code
_entity_poly.pdbx_strand_id
1 'polypeptide(L)'
;MKIFWKVIVAVIAFSLLGIMIVLGTAYIKSVERHTYLADNKVLSDKYVYEEFSNGKKRVKNRATQQVILDRLEWLVTGDKADSLAVFCRKGKRGYLNCYTGEVVIPAQYERAWVFSEGLAAVMSGGKIGFIDRQGRTVIPPTWSYPVGSQEMDYLFKGGYCAVFDNARQCGLIDRNGQWKVAPRYDYIYMPEEGLRILQKGDRWGVLGDSLQILMPVEYDWLKIVPEGIVCIQGGKQQ
;
A
#
# COMPACT_ATOMS: atom_id res chain seq x y z
N MET A 1 -24.06 -28.02 -55.29
CA MET A 1 -24.32 -28.54 -53.94
C MET A 1 -23.30 -28.04 -52.90
N LYS A 2 -21.97 -28.14 -53.11
CA LYS A 2 -20.94 -27.68 -52.12
C LYS A 2 -20.94 -26.16 -51.82
N ILE A 3 -21.29 -25.30 -52.78
CA ILE A 3 -21.34 -23.84 -52.60
C ILE A 3 -22.56 -23.46 -51.75
N PHE A 4 -23.71 -24.09 -52.01
CA PHE A 4 -24.95 -23.83 -51.27
C PHE A 4 -24.80 -24.16 -49.78
N TRP A 5 -24.14 -25.27 -49.44
CA TRP A 5 -23.82 -25.60 -48.05
C TRP A 5 -22.87 -24.60 -47.36
N LYS A 6 -21.86 -24.10 -48.09
CA LYS A 6 -20.95 -23.08 -47.54
C LYS A 6 -21.66 -21.76 -47.22
N VAL A 7 -22.62 -21.36 -48.06
CA VAL A 7 -23.42 -20.15 -47.84
C VAL A 7 -24.34 -20.34 -46.63
N ILE A 8 -25.00 -21.49 -46.49
CA ILE A 8 -25.87 -21.81 -45.35
C ILE A 8 -25.05 -21.80 -44.03
N VAL A 9 -23.90 -22.43 -44.00
CA VAL A 9 -23.02 -22.48 -42.82
C VAL A 9 -22.55 -21.08 -42.47
N ALA A 10 -22.18 -20.25 -43.43
CA ALA A 10 -21.79 -18.85 -43.18
C ALA A 10 -22.95 -18.03 -42.62
N VAL A 11 -24.15 -18.14 -43.16
CA VAL A 11 -25.33 -17.44 -42.67
C VAL A 11 -25.69 -17.84 -41.22
N ILE A 12 -25.60 -19.14 -40.91
CA ILE A 12 -25.84 -19.66 -39.56
C ILE A 12 -24.75 -19.13 -38.60
N ALA A 13 -23.49 -19.14 -39.01
CA ALA A 13 -22.40 -18.61 -38.19
C ALA A 13 -22.55 -17.10 -37.89
N PHE A 14 -22.92 -16.29 -38.88
CA PHE A 14 -23.19 -14.87 -38.70
C PHE A 14 -24.41 -14.60 -37.79
N SER A 15 -25.47 -15.40 -37.92
CA SER A 15 -26.64 -15.26 -37.05
C SER A 15 -26.33 -15.67 -35.60
N LEU A 16 -25.56 -16.72 -35.36
CA LEU A 16 -25.10 -17.15 -34.06
C LEU A 16 -24.21 -16.07 -33.38
N LEU A 17 -23.29 -15.48 -34.18
CA LEU A 17 -22.44 -14.38 -33.70
C LEU A 17 -23.29 -13.15 -33.31
N GLY A 18 -24.27 -12.81 -34.13
CA GLY A 18 -25.20 -11.71 -33.81
C GLY A 18 -26.01 -11.98 -32.53
N ILE A 19 -26.51 -13.21 -32.34
CA ILE A 19 -27.21 -13.61 -31.12
C ILE A 19 -26.28 -13.52 -29.89
N MET A 20 -25.04 -14.01 -30.01
CA MET A 20 -24.05 -13.90 -28.91
C MET A 20 -23.74 -12.44 -28.54
N ILE A 21 -23.63 -11.55 -29.53
CA ILE A 21 -23.41 -10.12 -29.26
C ILE A 21 -24.63 -9.53 -28.55
N VAL A 22 -25.85 -9.82 -28.99
CA VAL A 22 -27.08 -9.32 -28.36
C VAL A 22 -27.23 -9.86 -26.94
N LEU A 23 -27.00 -11.15 -26.73
CA LEU A 23 -27.04 -11.76 -25.39
C LEU A 23 -25.93 -11.19 -24.49
N GLY A 24 -24.74 -10.98 -25.01
CA GLY A 24 -23.63 -10.36 -24.29
C GLY A 24 -23.95 -8.93 -23.88
N THR A 25 -24.53 -8.12 -24.78
CA THR A 25 -24.93 -6.74 -24.45
C THR A 25 -26.13 -6.70 -23.48
N ALA A 26 -27.08 -7.63 -23.58
CA ALA A 26 -28.20 -7.74 -22.65
C ALA A 26 -27.71 -8.18 -21.25
N TYR A 27 -26.75 -9.10 -21.19
CA TYR A 27 -26.12 -9.51 -19.93
C TYR A 27 -25.36 -8.35 -19.28
N ILE A 28 -24.53 -7.63 -20.03
CA ILE A 28 -23.82 -6.44 -19.53
C ILE A 28 -24.79 -5.40 -18.98
N LYS A 29 -25.87 -5.08 -19.73
CA LYS A 29 -26.91 -4.15 -19.25
C LYS A 29 -27.68 -4.67 -18.03
N SER A 30 -27.85 -5.99 -17.89
CA SER A 30 -28.45 -6.58 -16.70
C SER A 30 -27.55 -6.44 -15.49
N VAL A 31 -26.24 -6.72 -15.63
CA VAL A 31 -25.25 -6.55 -14.57
C VAL A 31 -25.18 -5.07 -14.15
N GLU A 32 -25.19 -4.14 -15.10
CA GLU A 32 -25.18 -2.70 -14.79
C GLU A 32 -26.44 -2.23 -14.03
N ARG A 33 -27.62 -2.81 -14.33
CA ARG A 33 -28.87 -2.48 -13.62
C ARG A 33 -28.88 -2.95 -12.17
N HIS A 34 -28.12 -3.99 -11.82
CA HIS A 34 -28.05 -4.52 -10.44
C HIS A 34 -26.80 -4.04 -9.70
N THR A 35 -26.01 -3.13 -10.30
CA THR A 35 -24.84 -2.56 -9.63
C THR A 35 -25.29 -1.47 -8.65
N TYR A 36 -25.04 -1.68 -7.38
CA TYR A 36 -25.27 -0.69 -6.33
C TYR A 36 -23.97 -0.26 -5.68
N LEU A 37 -24.00 0.91 -5.05
CA LEU A 37 -22.90 1.41 -4.24
C LEU A 37 -22.75 0.52 -3.00
N ALA A 38 -21.64 -0.19 -2.91
CA ALA A 38 -21.36 -1.13 -1.82
C ALA A 38 -20.74 -0.41 -0.62
N ASP A 39 -19.81 0.52 -0.90
CA ASP A 39 -19.16 1.33 0.14
C ASP A 39 -18.73 2.68 -0.42
N ASN A 40 -18.58 3.66 0.48
CA ASN A 40 -17.99 4.94 0.15
C ASN A 40 -17.12 5.46 1.30
N LYS A 41 -16.03 6.13 0.94
CA LYS A 41 -15.15 6.81 1.88
C LYS A 41 -15.02 8.27 1.47
N VAL A 42 -15.40 9.18 2.35
CA VAL A 42 -15.20 10.61 2.16
C VAL A 42 -13.70 10.88 2.25
N LEU A 43 -13.13 11.42 1.17
CA LEU A 43 -11.71 11.80 1.11
C LEU A 43 -11.54 13.25 1.58
N SER A 44 -12.50 14.12 1.21
CA SER A 44 -12.56 15.52 1.60
C SER A 44 -13.98 16.06 1.38
N ASP A 45 -14.21 17.33 1.65
CA ASP A 45 -15.48 18.00 1.36
C ASP A 45 -15.87 17.91 -0.12
N LYS A 46 -14.87 17.86 -1.01
CA LYS A 46 -15.06 17.85 -2.47
C LYS A 46 -15.07 16.47 -3.09
N TYR A 47 -14.40 15.49 -2.50
CA TYR A 47 -14.16 14.19 -3.15
C TYR A 47 -14.57 13.00 -2.30
N VAL A 48 -15.04 11.96 -2.99
CA VAL A 48 -15.44 10.69 -2.39
C VAL A 48 -14.87 9.54 -3.21
N TYR A 49 -14.38 8.52 -2.52
CA TYR A 49 -14.04 7.22 -3.09
C TYR A 49 -15.26 6.31 -2.97
N GLU A 50 -15.62 5.67 -4.07
CA GLU A 50 -16.77 4.78 -4.17
C GLU A 50 -16.35 3.40 -4.61
N GLU A 51 -16.90 2.40 -3.97
CA GLU A 51 -16.79 1.00 -4.34
C GLU A 51 -18.17 0.42 -4.66
N PHE A 52 -18.29 -0.27 -5.78
CA PHE A 52 -19.54 -0.84 -6.28
C PHE A 52 -19.56 -2.35 -6.11
N SER A 53 -20.76 -2.93 -6.01
CA SER A 53 -20.99 -4.37 -5.86
C SER A 53 -20.37 -5.24 -6.97
N ASN A 54 -20.08 -4.66 -8.13
CA ASN A 54 -19.40 -5.33 -9.25
C ASN A 54 -17.87 -5.17 -9.20
N GLY A 55 -17.31 -4.68 -8.08
CA GLY A 55 -15.88 -4.46 -7.88
C GLY A 55 -15.32 -3.20 -8.56
N LYS A 56 -16.13 -2.41 -9.27
CA LYS A 56 -15.69 -1.11 -9.80
C LYS A 56 -15.39 -0.15 -8.66
N LYS A 57 -14.28 0.58 -8.77
CA LYS A 57 -13.86 1.58 -7.78
C LYS A 57 -13.45 2.86 -8.48
N ARG A 58 -13.84 4.00 -7.90
CA ARG A 58 -13.57 5.30 -8.48
C ARG A 58 -13.49 6.42 -7.45
N VAL A 59 -12.90 7.53 -7.83
CA VAL A 59 -12.98 8.81 -7.11
C VAL A 59 -13.80 9.78 -7.96
N LYS A 60 -14.75 10.46 -7.32
CA LYS A 60 -15.54 11.51 -7.99
C LYS A 60 -15.65 12.77 -7.15
N ASN A 61 -15.92 13.88 -7.81
CA ASN A 61 -16.32 15.12 -7.18
C ASN A 61 -17.77 14.99 -6.65
N ARG A 62 -18.00 15.33 -5.40
CA ARG A 62 -19.30 15.20 -4.74
C ARG A 62 -20.36 16.16 -5.28
N ALA A 63 -19.96 17.38 -5.62
CA ALA A 63 -20.86 18.41 -6.12
C ALA A 63 -21.17 18.23 -7.61
N THR A 64 -20.14 18.09 -8.45
CA THR A 64 -20.29 18.02 -9.91
C THR A 64 -20.59 16.60 -10.41
N GLN A 65 -20.43 15.57 -9.57
CA GLN A 65 -20.53 14.15 -9.91
C GLN A 65 -19.49 13.70 -10.96
N GLN A 66 -18.55 14.57 -11.33
CA GLN A 66 -17.48 14.24 -12.27
C GLN A 66 -16.55 13.17 -11.70
N VAL A 67 -16.32 12.11 -12.47
CA VAL A 67 -15.34 11.07 -12.15
C VAL A 67 -13.95 11.62 -12.43
N ILE A 68 -13.10 11.63 -11.41
CA ILE A 68 -11.72 12.13 -11.47
C ILE A 68 -10.75 10.98 -11.78
N LEU A 69 -10.98 9.84 -11.13
CA LEU A 69 -10.13 8.66 -11.28
C LEU A 69 -11.00 7.40 -11.23
N ASP A 70 -10.89 6.55 -12.23
CA ASP A 70 -11.66 5.31 -12.37
C ASP A 70 -10.76 4.07 -12.46
N ARG A 71 -11.41 2.90 -12.47
CA ARG A 71 -10.75 1.58 -12.62
C ARG A 71 -9.65 1.37 -11.58
N LEU A 72 -9.93 1.78 -10.37
CA LEU A 72 -9.05 1.55 -9.25
C LEU A 72 -9.17 0.11 -8.76
N GLU A 73 -8.06 -0.46 -8.32
CA GLU A 73 -8.04 -1.70 -7.58
C GLU A 73 -8.31 -1.43 -6.11
N TRP A 74 -7.72 -0.35 -5.58
CA TRP A 74 -7.95 0.15 -4.22
C TRP A 74 -7.39 1.58 -4.07
N LEU A 75 -7.76 2.22 -2.95
CA LEU A 75 -7.24 3.50 -2.51
C LEU A 75 -7.12 3.50 -0.98
N VAL A 76 -5.98 3.97 -0.47
CA VAL A 76 -5.69 4.08 0.97
C VAL A 76 -5.23 5.50 1.28
N THR A 77 -5.81 6.08 2.31
CA THR A 77 -5.37 7.38 2.87
C THR A 77 -4.40 7.15 4.01
N GLY A 78 -3.41 8.01 4.15
CA GLY A 78 -2.59 8.13 5.36
C GLY A 78 -3.36 8.73 6.54
N ASP A 79 -2.64 9.30 7.48
CA ASP A 79 -3.21 10.04 8.59
C ASP A 79 -4.10 11.19 8.09
N LYS A 80 -5.08 11.61 8.89
CA LYS A 80 -6.04 12.67 8.53
C LYS A 80 -5.39 13.99 8.09
N ALA A 81 -4.18 14.25 8.56
CA ALA A 81 -3.40 15.43 8.18
C ALA A 81 -2.74 15.30 6.79
N ASP A 82 -2.67 14.10 6.22
CA ASP A 82 -2.08 13.89 4.91
C ASP A 82 -3.10 14.10 3.79
N SER A 83 -2.74 14.98 2.85
CA SER A 83 -3.56 15.26 1.68
C SER A 83 -3.43 14.24 0.56
N LEU A 84 -2.45 13.33 0.62
CA LEU A 84 -2.15 12.38 -0.44
C LEU A 84 -2.61 10.96 -0.08
N ALA A 85 -3.49 10.41 -0.91
CA ALA A 85 -3.88 9.00 -0.87
C ALA A 85 -3.05 8.19 -1.86
N VAL A 86 -2.66 6.98 -1.45
CA VAL A 86 -2.08 5.99 -2.36
C VAL A 86 -3.23 5.31 -3.11
N PHE A 87 -3.13 5.21 -4.41
CA PHE A 87 -4.06 4.42 -5.22
C PHE A 87 -3.34 3.36 -6.03
N CYS A 88 -4.04 2.27 -6.34
CA CYS A 88 -3.58 1.22 -7.25
C CYS A 88 -4.44 1.20 -8.51
N ARG A 89 -3.77 1.16 -9.66
CA ARG A 89 -4.39 1.06 -10.97
C ARG A 89 -3.48 0.27 -11.91
N LYS A 90 -4.02 -0.79 -12.53
CA LYS A 90 -3.26 -1.69 -13.41
C LYS A 90 -2.00 -2.28 -12.73
N GLY A 91 -2.13 -2.68 -11.46
CA GLY A 91 -1.06 -3.27 -10.67
C GLY A 91 0.05 -2.29 -10.28
N LYS A 92 -0.06 -1.00 -10.62
CA LYS A 92 0.89 0.05 -10.25
C LYS A 92 0.28 1.04 -9.27
N ARG A 93 1.12 1.62 -8.41
CA ARG A 93 0.71 2.56 -7.37
C ARG A 93 1.13 3.99 -7.72
N GLY A 94 0.27 4.94 -7.37
CA GLY A 94 0.48 6.38 -7.54
C GLY A 94 -0.18 7.15 -6.39
N TYR A 95 -0.20 8.47 -6.47
CA TYR A 95 -0.74 9.32 -5.42
C TYR A 95 -1.73 10.35 -5.96
N LEU A 96 -2.85 10.45 -5.27
CA LEU A 96 -3.94 11.39 -5.53
C LEU A 96 -4.03 12.39 -4.37
N ASN A 97 -4.16 13.67 -4.69
CA ASN A 97 -4.49 14.68 -3.69
C ASN A 97 -5.99 14.64 -3.38
N CYS A 98 -6.34 14.32 -2.15
CA CYS A 98 -7.72 14.16 -1.68
C CYS A 98 -8.53 15.48 -1.67
N TYR A 99 -7.86 16.65 -1.66
CA TYR A 99 -8.51 17.96 -1.62
C TYR A 99 -8.65 18.61 -2.99
N THR A 100 -7.67 18.40 -3.88
CA THR A 100 -7.70 18.97 -5.26
C THR A 100 -8.23 17.99 -6.28
N GLY A 101 -8.23 16.68 -6.01
CA GLY A 101 -8.57 15.63 -6.96
C GLY A 101 -7.50 15.41 -8.04
N GLU A 102 -6.33 16.02 -7.89
CA GLU A 102 -5.22 15.90 -8.84
C GLU A 102 -4.44 14.60 -8.59
N VAL A 103 -4.12 13.90 -9.67
CA VAL A 103 -3.14 12.81 -9.63
C VAL A 103 -1.75 13.45 -9.61
N VAL A 104 -1.19 13.61 -8.41
CA VAL A 104 0.12 14.25 -8.20
C VAL A 104 1.25 13.37 -8.72
N ILE A 105 1.13 12.07 -8.50
CA ILE A 105 2.11 11.09 -8.95
C ILE A 105 1.36 9.98 -9.69
N PRO A 106 1.62 9.80 -11.00
CA PRO A 106 1.00 8.74 -11.80
C PRO A 106 1.27 7.34 -11.23
N ALA A 107 0.39 6.38 -11.55
CA ALA A 107 0.58 4.97 -11.17
C ALA A 107 1.77 4.38 -11.93
N GLN A 108 2.94 4.32 -11.27
CA GLN A 108 4.20 3.87 -11.86
C GLN A 108 4.99 2.92 -10.95
N TYR A 109 4.80 2.98 -9.65
CA TYR A 109 5.56 2.17 -8.69
C TYR A 109 4.98 0.76 -8.54
N GLU A 110 5.84 -0.22 -8.30
CA GLU A 110 5.45 -1.61 -7.99
C GLU A 110 4.75 -1.70 -6.64
N ARG A 111 5.26 -0.95 -5.65
CA ARG A 111 4.65 -0.71 -4.35
C ARG A 111 4.83 0.74 -3.96
N ALA A 112 3.93 1.24 -3.13
CA ALA A 112 4.02 2.56 -2.53
C ALA A 112 3.26 2.55 -1.21
N TRP A 113 3.75 3.29 -0.24
CA TRP A 113 3.19 3.45 1.10
C TRP A 113 2.68 4.88 1.29
N VAL A 114 1.86 5.08 2.29
CA VAL A 114 1.38 6.42 2.65
C VAL A 114 2.55 7.31 3.06
N PHE A 115 2.38 8.62 2.89
CA PHE A 115 3.37 9.58 3.36
C PHE A 115 3.43 9.60 4.89
N SER A 116 4.62 9.68 5.42
CA SER A 116 4.88 9.92 6.84
C SER A 116 6.10 10.82 6.98
N GLU A 117 5.98 11.84 7.80
CA GLU A 117 7.03 12.86 7.99
C GLU A 117 7.59 13.46 6.70
N GLY A 118 6.70 13.61 5.69
CA GLY A 118 7.01 14.24 4.40
C GLY A 118 7.68 13.33 3.36
N LEU A 119 7.93 12.07 3.68
CA LEU A 119 8.48 11.07 2.77
C LEU A 119 7.52 9.88 2.61
N ALA A 120 7.53 9.27 1.45
CA ALA A 120 6.84 8.01 1.20
C ALA A 120 7.80 6.98 0.62
N ALA A 121 7.76 5.77 1.14
CA ALA A 121 8.46 4.66 0.54
C ALA A 121 7.81 4.26 -0.79
N VAL A 122 8.63 3.91 -1.76
CA VAL A 122 8.21 3.38 -3.05
C VAL A 122 9.14 2.24 -3.47
N MET A 123 8.58 1.26 -4.17
CA MET A 123 9.37 0.18 -4.75
C MET A 123 9.49 0.36 -6.26
N SER A 124 10.73 0.35 -6.73
CA SER A 124 11.08 0.40 -8.14
C SER A 124 12.24 -0.56 -8.41
N GLY A 125 12.11 -1.43 -9.42
CA GLY A 125 13.10 -2.45 -9.73
C GLY A 125 13.33 -3.43 -8.56
N GLY A 126 12.28 -3.75 -7.78
CA GLY A 126 12.35 -4.64 -6.61
C GLY A 126 13.08 -4.05 -5.40
N LYS A 127 13.46 -2.76 -5.42
CA LYS A 127 14.14 -2.07 -4.33
C LYS A 127 13.30 -0.95 -3.75
N ILE A 128 13.41 -0.72 -2.45
CA ILE A 128 12.78 0.37 -1.72
C ILE A 128 13.64 1.62 -1.80
N GLY A 129 13.03 2.73 -2.15
CA GLY A 129 13.54 4.08 -2.04
C GLY A 129 12.48 5.02 -1.46
N PHE A 130 12.77 6.30 -1.36
CA PHE A 130 11.84 7.26 -0.78
C PHE A 130 11.72 8.49 -1.67
N ILE A 131 10.50 9.01 -1.76
CA ILE A 131 10.13 10.18 -2.54
C ILE A 131 9.55 11.27 -1.65
N ASP A 132 9.62 12.51 -2.11
CA ASP A 132 8.89 13.63 -1.53
C ASP A 132 7.46 13.73 -2.10
N ARG A 133 6.69 14.70 -1.60
CA ARG A 133 5.28 14.91 -1.99
C ARG A 133 5.10 15.35 -3.46
N GLN A 134 6.16 15.75 -4.13
CA GLN A 134 6.19 16.09 -5.56
C GLN A 134 6.61 14.89 -6.43
N GLY A 135 6.92 13.75 -5.82
CA GLY A 135 7.38 12.54 -6.49
C GLY A 135 8.87 12.56 -6.86
N ARG A 136 9.65 13.51 -6.32
CA ARG A 136 11.11 13.56 -6.52
C ARG A 136 11.78 12.54 -5.60
N THR A 137 12.70 11.79 -6.15
CA THR A 137 13.48 10.82 -5.37
C THR A 137 14.38 11.55 -4.36
N VAL A 138 14.17 11.27 -3.07
CA VAL A 138 15.00 11.77 -1.97
C VAL A 138 16.05 10.72 -1.58
N ILE A 139 15.63 9.47 -1.48
CA ILE A 139 16.54 8.34 -1.23
C ILE A 139 16.37 7.37 -2.40
N PRO A 140 17.43 7.11 -3.19
CA PRO A 140 17.35 6.18 -4.31
C PRO A 140 16.89 4.79 -3.89
N PRO A 141 16.24 4.01 -4.79
CA PRO A 141 15.86 2.62 -4.53
C PRO A 141 17.10 1.75 -4.28
N THR A 142 17.40 1.48 -3.01
CA THR A 142 18.61 0.79 -2.56
C THR A 142 18.31 -0.42 -1.68
N TRP A 143 17.26 -0.29 -0.84
CA TRP A 143 16.95 -1.24 0.23
C TRP A 143 16.22 -2.45 -0.29
N SER A 144 16.51 -3.61 0.28
CA SER A 144 15.82 -4.84 -0.09
C SER A 144 14.37 -4.87 0.42
N TYR A 145 13.48 -5.46 -0.38
CA TYR A 145 12.14 -5.81 0.05
C TYR A 145 12.08 -7.32 0.33
N PRO A 146 11.98 -7.75 1.60
CA PRO A 146 11.95 -9.16 1.94
C PRO A 146 10.60 -9.76 1.55
N VAL A 147 10.57 -10.47 0.42
CA VAL A 147 9.39 -11.21 -0.03
C VAL A 147 9.12 -12.36 0.93
N GLY A 148 7.87 -12.48 1.42
CA GLY A 148 7.44 -13.57 2.29
C GLY A 148 7.65 -13.36 3.79
N SER A 149 8.21 -12.23 4.22
CA SER A 149 8.16 -11.76 5.60
C SER A 149 6.90 -10.91 5.84
N GLN A 150 6.59 -10.61 7.10
CA GLN A 150 5.51 -9.68 7.44
C GLN A 150 5.63 -8.42 6.61
N GLU A 151 4.50 -7.94 6.04
CA GLU A 151 4.49 -6.66 5.32
C GLU A 151 4.93 -5.57 6.28
N MET A 152 6.11 -5.00 5.99
CA MET A 152 6.64 -3.91 6.78
C MET A 152 6.07 -2.60 6.27
N ASP A 153 5.61 -1.77 7.19
CA ASP A 153 5.28 -0.39 6.90
C ASP A 153 6.57 0.43 6.86
N TYR A 154 7.05 0.74 5.64
CA TYR A 154 8.23 1.60 5.45
C TYR A 154 7.88 3.07 5.71
N LEU A 155 7.58 3.40 6.96
CA LEU A 155 7.17 4.73 7.39
C LEU A 155 8.26 5.38 8.26
N PHE A 156 8.54 6.66 8.00
CA PHE A 156 9.34 7.45 8.92
C PHE A 156 8.53 7.77 10.17
N LYS A 157 9.09 7.49 11.34
CA LYS A 157 8.52 7.85 12.64
C LYS A 157 9.65 8.27 13.56
N GLY A 158 9.53 9.48 14.19
CA GLY A 158 10.61 10.03 15.02
C GLY A 158 11.90 10.25 14.24
N GLY A 159 11.81 10.58 12.94
CA GLY A 159 12.96 10.82 12.07
C GLY A 159 13.64 9.57 11.50
N TYR A 160 13.17 8.37 11.82
CA TYR A 160 13.81 7.12 11.41
C TYR A 160 12.84 6.16 10.75
N CYS A 161 13.35 5.38 9.79
CA CYS A 161 12.62 4.30 9.12
C CYS A 161 13.41 3.00 9.21
N ALA A 162 12.73 1.90 9.52
CA ALA A 162 13.32 0.58 9.45
C ALA A 162 13.39 0.10 8.00
N VAL A 163 14.55 -0.40 7.59
CA VAL A 163 14.77 -0.95 6.24
C VAL A 163 15.67 -2.18 6.31
N PHE A 164 15.64 -3.01 5.27
CA PHE A 164 16.47 -4.20 5.16
C PHE A 164 17.65 -3.98 4.21
N ASP A 165 18.81 -4.47 4.61
CA ASP A 165 19.96 -4.57 3.72
C ASP A 165 19.84 -5.76 2.74
N ASN A 166 20.90 -6.00 1.95
CA ASN A 166 20.91 -7.12 1.01
C ASN A 166 21.06 -8.50 1.69
N ALA A 167 21.52 -8.54 2.95
CA ALA A 167 21.56 -9.75 3.77
C ALA A 167 20.25 -10.01 4.51
N ARG A 168 19.19 -9.22 4.25
CA ARG A 168 17.89 -9.25 4.92
C ARG A 168 17.97 -8.95 6.42
N GLN A 169 18.96 -8.17 6.83
CA GLN A 169 19.06 -7.66 8.18
C GLN A 169 18.42 -6.28 8.27
N CYS A 170 17.66 -6.07 9.34
CA CYS A 170 16.93 -4.83 9.60
C CYS A 170 17.81 -3.86 10.39
N GLY A 171 17.81 -2.60 9.97
CA GLY A 171 18.40 -1.47 10.65
C GLY A 171 17.51 -0.23 10.55
N LEU A 172 17.96 0.89 11.10
CA LEU A 172 17.27 2.18 10.98
C LEU A 172 18.11 3.15 10.15
N ILE A 173 17.44 3.82 9.21
CA ILE A 173 18.01 4.94 8.45
C ILE A 173 17.35 6.26 8.88
N ASP A 174 18.10 7.36 8.71
CA ASP A 174 17.55 8.71 8.78
C ASP A 174 16.92 9.14 7.45
N ARG A 175 16.40 10.38 7.41
CA ARG A 175 15.73 10.96 6.23
C ARG A 175 16.67 11.21 5.04
N ASN A 176 18.00 11.09 5.24
CA ASN A 176 19.00 11.18 4.18
C ASN A 176 19.43 9.78 3.69
N GLY A 177 18.85 8.70 4.23
CA GLY A 177 19.20 7.34 3.90
C GLY A 177 20.46 6.82 4.59
N GLN A 178 20.93 7.51 5.64
CA GLN A 178 22.12 7.10 6.38
C GLN A 178 21.76 6.17 7.54
N TRP A 179 22.51 5.09 7.72
CA TRP A 179 22.33 4.20 8.85
C TRP A 179 22.56 4.93 10.19
N LYS A 180 21.55 4.87 11.07
CA LYS A 180 21.65 5.28 12.47
C LYS A 180 21.70 4.09 13.42
N VAL A 181 21.05 3.00 13.03
CA VAL A 181 21.23 1.68 13.64
C VAL A 181 21.67 0.75 12.53
N ALA A 182 22.88 0.20 12.64
CA ALA A 182 23.41 -0.73 11.65
C ALA A 182 22.50 -1.97 11.50
N PRO A 183 22.35 -2.51 10.28
CA PRO A 183 21.51 -3.67 10.03
C PRO A 183 22.12 -4.91 10.71
N ARG A 184 21.41 -5.47 11.68
CA ARG A 184 21.82 -6.67 12.44
C ARG A 184 20.66 -7.38 13.12
N TYR A 185 19.43 -6.82 13.04
CA TYR A 185 18.23 -7.39 13.61
C TYR A 185 17.43 -8.12 12.55
N ASP A 186 16.59 -9.06 12.95
CA ASP A 186 15.64 -9.67 12.04
C ASP A 186 14.48 -8.73 11.80
N TYR A 187 14.11 -7.93 12.82
CA TYR A 187 13.05 -6.95 12.73
C TYR A 187 13.24 -5.80 13.73
N ILE A 188 12.84 -4.60 13.32
CA ILE A 188 12.69 -3.41 14.19
C ILE A 188 11.28 -2.90 13.98
N TYR A 189 10.45 -3.03 15.01
CA TYR A 189 9.04 -2.65 14.93
C TYR A 189 8.88 -1.13 14.96
N MET A 190 7.73 -0.66 14.47
CA MET A 190 7.37 0.75 14.53
C MET A 190 7.34 1.22 15.98
N PRO A 191 7.72 2.50 16.25
CA PRO A 191 7.72 3.00 17.60
C PRO A 191 6.29 3.07 18.15
N GLU A 192 6.17 2.61 19.38
CA GLU A 192 5.00 2.80 20.23
C GLU A 192 5.47 3.57 21.47
N GLU A 193 4.84 4.71 21.76
CA GLU A 193 5.23 5.61 22.87
C GLU A 193 6.74 5.95 22.89
N GLY A 194 7.34 6.13 21.72
CA GLY A 194 8.76 6.42 21.59
C GLY A 194 9.70 5.23 21.71
N LEU A 195 9.18 4.04 21.92
CA LEU A 195 9.96 2.82 22.09
C LEU A 195 9.84 1.94 20.85
N ARG A 196 10.94 1.32 20.42
CA ARG A 196 10.97 0.35 19.31
C ARG A 196 11.35 -1.02 19.83
N ILE A 197 10.54 -2.01 19.51
CA ILE A 197 10.87 -3.40 19.80
C ILE A 197 11.89 -3.89 18.77
N LEU A 198 12.95 -4.53 19.26
CA LEU A 198 13.99 -5.19 18.48
C LEU A 198 13.78 -6.70 18.55
N GLN A 199 13.94 -7.37 17.41
CA GLN A 199 13.88 -8.84 17.34
C GLN A 199 15.14 -9.38 16.67
N LYS A 200 15.73 -10.44 17.24
CA LYS A 200 16.80 -11.23 16.65
C LYS A 200 16.67 -12.69 17.07
N GLY A 201 16.41 -13.59 16.14
CA GLY A 201 15.99 -14.96 16.43
C GLY A 201 14.72 -14.94 17.28
N ASP A 202 14.75 -15.70 18.35
CA ASP A 202 13.67 -15.81 19.34
C ASP A 202 13.86 -14.82 20.51
N ARG A 203 14.73 -13.81 20.35
CA ARG A 203 15.04 -12.86 21.41
C ARG A 203 14.57 -11.46 21.08
N TRP A 204 14.18 -10.75 22.11
CA TRP A 204 13.57 -9.43 22.05
C TRP A 204 14.31 -8.43 22.91
N GLY A 205 14.30 -7.18 22.51
CA GLY A 205 14.89 -6.07 23.23
C GLY A 205 14.16 -4.75 22.91
N VAL A 206 14.60 -3.66 23.49
CA VAL A 206 13.97 -2.32 23.32
C VAL A 206 15.02 -1.26 23.03
N LEU A 207 14.72 -0.46 22.01
CA LEU A 207 15.43 0.75 21.63
C LEU A 207 14.56 1.96 21.97
N GLY A 208 15.14 2.95 22.64
CA GLY A 208 14.49 4.21 22.94
C GLY A 208 14.54 5.21 21.78
N ASP A 209 13.87 6.35 21.95
CA ASP A 209 13.78 7.42 20.95
C ASP A 209 15.14 7.99 20.51
N SER A 210 16.08 8.13 21.46
CA SER A 210 17.45 8.60 21.17
C SER A 210 18.35 7.50 20.62
N LEU A 211 17.76 6.36 20.20
CA LEU A 211 18.46 5.17 19.67
C LEU A 211 19.41 4.51 20.66
N GLN A 212 19.23 4.74 21.95
CA GLN A 212 19.92 3.99 23.01
C GLN A 212 19.22 2.64 23.25
N ILE A 213 20.00 1.59 23.48
CA ILE A 213 19.47 0.30 23.93
C ILE A 213 18.99 0.45 25.37
N LEU A 214 17.70 0.39 25.58
CA LEU A 214 17.08 0.39 26.91
C LEU A 214 17.04 -1.02 27.51
N MET A 215 16.77 -2.00 26.66
CA MET A 215 16.80 -3.42 27.03
C MET A 215 17.56 -4.19 25.97
N PRO A 216 18.58 -4.97 26.32
CA PRO A 216 19.33 -5.79 25.38
C PRO A 216 18.42 -6.87 24.76
N VAL A 217 18.82 -7.42 23.59
CA VAL A 217 18.03 -8.43 22.87
C VAL A 217 18.32 -9.81 23.50
N GLU A 218 17.77 -10.03 24.70
CA GLU A 218 18.01 -11.22 25.54
C GLU A 218 16.71 -11.83 26.11
N TYR A 219 15.59 -11.13 25.97
CA TYR A 219 14.30 -11.55 26.54
C TYR A 219 13.60 -12.54 25.62
N ASP A 220 12.92 -13.53 26.23
CA ASP A 220 12.12 -14.54 25.51
C ASP A 220 10.84 -13.94 24.94
N TRP A 221 10.33 -12.88 25.56
CA TRP A 221 9.16 -12.14 25.15
C TRP A 221 9.13 -10.76 25.82
N LEU A 222 8.56 -9.77 25.16
CA LEU A 222 8.27 -8.46 25.76
C LEU A 222 7.07 -7.78 25.09
N LYS A 223 6.42 -6.89 25.84
CA LYS A 223 5.32 -6.05 25.38
C LYS A 223 5.41 -4.67 26.03
N ILE A 224 5.21 -3.62 25.25
CA ILE A 224 5.03 -2.25 25.75
C ILE A 224 3.59 -2.13 26.21
N VAL A 225 3.38 -1.61 27.40
CA VAL A 225 2.07 -1.32 27.99
C VAL A 225 2.12 0.11 28.55
N PRO A 226 0.98 0.79 28.80
CA PRO A 226 0.97 2.18 29.29
C PRO A 226 1.78 2.39 30.57
N GLU A 227 1.85 1.37 31.43
CA GLU A 227 2.55 1.42 32.71
C GLU A 227 4.06 1.13 32.59
N GLY A 228 4.55 0.73 31.41
CA GLY A 228 5.96 0.38 31.18
C GLY A 228 6.18 -0.77 30.21
N ILE A 229 7.18 -1.59 30.50
CA ILE A 229 7.53 -2.75 29.66
C ILE A 229 7.38 -4.02 30.49
N VAL A 230 6.56 -4.96 30.00
CA VAL A 230 6.45 -6.29 30.57
C VAL A 230 7.33 -7.24 29.76
N CYS A 231 8.19 -8.04 30.41
CA CYS A 231 9.08 -8.96 29.74
C CYS A 231 9.17 -10.32 30.45
N ILE A 232 9.60 -11.34 29.71
CA ILE A 232 9.89 -12.67 30.21
C ILE A 232 11.34 -13.00 29.87
N GLN A 233 12.09 -13.50 30.86
CA GLN A 233 13.45 -13.95 30.68
C GLN A 233 13.65 -15.27 31.49
N GLY A 234 14.13 -16.33 30.85
CA GLY A 234 14.32 -17.64 31.48
C GLY A 234 13.03 -18.22 32.05
N GLY A 235 11.87 -17.95 31.40
CA GLY A 235 10.55 -18.41 31.84
C GLY A 235 9.98 -17.67 33.07
N LYS A 236 10.62 -16.60 33.53
CA LYS A 236 10.13 -15.73 34.62
C LYS A 236 9.68 -14.39 34.08
N GLN A 237 8.47 -13.94 34.48
CA GLN A 237 7.97 -12.62 34.20
C GLN A 237 8.70 -11.58 35.07
N GLN A 238 9.10 -10.47 34.46
CA GLN A 238 9.73 -9.33 35.11
C GLN A 238 8.99 -8.05 34.75
#